data_89e39b45c92bceebb3816df5aecd3b2f
#
_entry.id   89e39b45c92bceebb3816df5aecd3b2f
#
_cell.length_a   1.000
_cell.length_b   1.000
_cell.length_c   1.000
_cell.angle_alpha   90.00
_cell.angle_beta   90.00
_cell.angle_gamma   90.00
#
_symmetry.space_group_name_H-M   'P 1'
#
loop_
_entity.id
_entity.type
_entity.pdbx_description
1 polymer ?
#
loop_
_entity_poly.entity_id
_entity_poly.type
_entity_poly.pdbx_seq_one_letter_code
_entity_poly.pdbx_strand_id
1 'polypeptide(L)'
;MELLTTSGGGAKKVERLLQSLEGRGTAGLDRVERQAQRIVDDVRRGGDRALLSARAHFDGVARKQPLRIAAGELHRAWEETSPELHAALKLAARNIMEFAKRQLPQEWDAEPVPGVKTGQRVRPLASVGCYVPSGRHPLPSSLLMTAIPAQVAGVRRIVVVTPRPARETLAAA
;
A
#
# COMPACT_ATOMS: atom_id res chain seq x y z
N MET A 1 18.03 26.82 11.34
CA MET A 1 18.65 25.56 10.89
C MET A 1 19.97 25.43 11.62
N GLU A 2 20.17 24.41 12.47
CA GLU A 2 21.42 24.19 13.20
C GLU A 2 22.31 23.27 12.35
N LEU A 3 23.52 23.76 12.02
CA LEU A 3 24.53 22.95 11.31
C LEU A 3 25.35 22.18 12.34
N LEU A 4 25.37 20.87 12.19
CA LEU A 4 26.16 19.96 13.01
C LEU A 4 27.39 19.53 12.24
N THR A 5 28.56 19.57 12.87
CA THR A 5 29.82 19.13 12.28
C THR A 5 30.21 17.75 12.77
N THR A 6 30.78 16.92 11.88
CA THR A 6 31.24 15.57 12.19
C THR A 6 32.65 15.55 12.81
N SER A 7 33.28 16.71 12.97
CA SER A 7 34.63 16.88 13.56
C SER A 7 34.59 17.81 14.76
N GLY A 8 35.59 17.71 15.64
CA GLY A 8 35.72 18.55 16.84
C GLY A 8 34.63 18.29 17.88
N GLY A 9 34.24 19.35 18.62
CA GLY A 9 33.24 19.28 19.69
C GLY A 9 31.83 18.89 19.24
N GLY A 10 31.53 19.00 17.95
CA GLY A 10 30.23 18.63 17.35
C GLY A 10 30.05 17.12 17.10
N ALA A 11 31.13 16.38 16.99
CA ALA A 11 31.10 14.93 16.62
C ALA A 11 30.21 14.10 17.55
N LYS A 12 30.36 14.26 18.87
CA LYS A 12 29.52 13.55 19.87
C LYS A 12 28.03 13.87 19.75
N LYS A 13 27.69 15.10 19.34
CA LYS A 13 26.29 15.51 19.14
C LYS A 13 25.71 14.87 17.89
N VAL A 14 26.51 14.77 16.82
CA VAL A 14 26.14 14.07 15.59
C VAL A 14 25.94 12.59 15.87
N GLU A 15 26.85 11.95 16.58
CA GLU A 15 26.77 10.52 16.92
C GLU A 15 25.51 10.18 17.74
N ARG A 16 25.20 10.99 18.78
CA ARG A 16 23.95 10.83 19.54
C ARG A 16 22.71 11.02 18.68
N LEU A 17 22.75 11.97 17.74
CA LEU A 17 21.65 12.20 16.82
C LEU A 17 21.45 11.00 15.89
N LEU A 18 22.53 10.47 15.33
CA LEU A 18 22.49 9.26 14.46
C LEU A 18 21.94 8.07 15.23
N GLN A 19 22.45 7.78 16.43
CA GLN A 19 21.94 6.72 17.30
C GLN A 19 20.43 6.90 17.61
N SER A 20 20.02 8.16 17.88
CA SER A 20 18.61 8.47 18.09
C SER A 20 17.75 8.25 16.85
N LEU A 21 18.27 8.52 15.66
CA LEU A 21 17.58 8.29 14.39
C LEU A 21 17.50 6.79 14.06
N GLU A 22 18.57 6.05 14.25
CA GLU A 22 18.62 4.60 14.09
C GLU A 22 17.66 3.88 15.06
N GLY A 23 17.60 4.35 16.31
CA GLY A 23 16.68 3.80 17.32
C GLY A 23 15.22 4.18 17.15
N ARG A 24 14.87 5.19 16.34
CA ARG A 24 13.48 5.62 16.14
C ARG A 24 12.60 4.56 15.48
N GLY A 25 13.18 3.66 14.71
CA GLY A 25 12.46 2.56 14.05
C GLY A 25 12.18 1.36 14.94
N THR A 26 12.89 1.19 16.07
CA THR A 26 12.82 -0.02 16.90
C THR A 26 12.17 0.19 18.27
N ALA A 27 12.25 1.39 18.83
CA ALA A 27 11.66 1.68 20.13
C ALA A 27 10.13 1.64 20.07
N GLY A 28 9.54 0.63 20.73
CA GLY A 28 8.09 0.46 20.82
C GLY A 28 7.46 -0.41 19.72
N LEU A 29 8.21 -0.87 18.71
CA LEU A 29 7.71 -1.77 17.66
C LEU A 29 7.13 -3.06 18.25
N ASP A 30 7.77 -3.68 19.23
CA ASP A 30 7.32 -4.93 19.84
C ASP A 30 5.89 -4.84 20.41
N ARG A 31 5.52 -3.67 20.96
CA ARG A 31 4.16 -3.47 21.48
C ARG A 31 3.15 -3.36 20.35
N VAL A 32 3.49 -2.57 19.32
CA VAL A 32 2.64 -2.36 18.14
C VAL A 32 2.50 -3.66 17.36
N GLU A 33 3.59 -4.40 17.19
CA GLU A 33 3.60 -5.70 16.51
C GLU A 33 2.70 -6.71 17.23
N ARG A 34 2.83 -6.85 18.55
CA ARG A 34 1.93 -7.73 19.34
C ARG A 34 0.46 -7.33 19.24
N GLN A 35 0.17 -6.02 19.18
CA GLN A 35 -1.20 -5.54 19.01
C GLN A 35 -1.73 -5.87 17.62
N ALA A 36 -0.95 -5.60 16.57
CA ALA A 36 -1.30 -5.94 15.20
C ALA A 36 -1.50 -7.44 15.02
N GLN A 37 -0.59 -8.26 15.59
CA GLN A 37 -0.69 -9.72 15.52
C GLN A 37 -1.99 -10.23 16.14
N ARG A 38 -2.39 -9.71 17.31
CA ARG A 38 -3.67 -10.08 17.95
C ARG A 38 -4.86 -9.80 17.03
N ILE A 39 -4.90 -8.60 16.40
CA ILE A 39 -5.98 -8.26 15.47
C ILE A 39 -6.01 -9.23 14.29
N VAL A 40 -4.85 -9.54 13.71
CA VAL A 40 -4.73 -10.49 12.59
C VAL A 40 -5.23 -11.87 13.00
N ASP A 41 -4.84 -12.35 14.19
CA ASP A 41 -5.24 -13.67 14.69
C ASP A 41 -6.74 -13.72 15.03
N ASP A 42 -7.29 -12.62 15.54
CA ASP A 42 -8.73 -12.51 15.80
C ASP A 42 -9.55 -12.56 14.50
N VAL A 43 -9.08 -11.86 13.46
CA VAL A 43 -9.72 -11.90 12.14
C VAL A 43 -9.58 -13.27 11.48
N ARG A 44 -8.43 -13.95 11.61
CA ARG A 44 -8.24 -15.31 11.11
C ARG A 44 -9.22 -16.30 11.74
N ARG A 45 -9.49 -16.17 13.04
CA ARG A 45 -10.43 -17.06 13.78
C ARG A 45 -11.89 -16.67 13.61
N GLY A 46 -12.18 -15.37 13.63
CA GLY A 46 -13.54 -14.84 13.71
C GLY A 46 -14.11 -14.29 12.38
N GLY A 47 -13.28 -14.25 11.31
CA GLY A 47 -13.69 -13.79 10.00
C GLY A 47 -14.27 -12.37 10.01
N ASP A 48 -15.27 -12.14 9.17
CA ASP A 48 -15.92 -10.83 8.99
C ASP A 48 -16.48 -10.26 10.30
N ARG A 49 -16.95 -11.09 11.21
CA ARG A 49 -17.48 -10.63 12.50
C ARG A 49 -16.38 -9.96 13.33
N ALA A 50 -15.19 -10.55 13.38
CA ALA A 50 -14.05 -9.97 14.09
C ALA A 50 -13.55 -8.70 13.40
N LEU A 51 -13.49 -8.70 12.06
CA LEU A 51 -13.11 -7.54 11.27
C LEU A 51 -14.08 -6.37 11.47
N LEU A 52 -15.39 -6.60 11.45
CA LEU A 52 -16.41 -5.58 11.72
C LEU A 52 -16.28 -5.02 13.15
N SER A 53 -15.93 -5.87 14.11
CA SER A 53 -15.70 -5.43 15.49
C SER A 53 -14.44 -4.56 15.62
N ALA A 54 -13.34 -4.96 14.98
CA ALA A 54 -12.11 -4.19 14.94
C ALA A 54 -12.33 -2.83 14.25
N ARG A 55 -13.01 -2.81 13.11
CA ARG A 55 -13.36 -1.59 12.37
C ARG A 55 -14.21 -0.63 13.23
N ALA A 56 -15.19 -1.14 13.96
CA ALA A 56 -16.01 -0.34 14.85
C ALA A 56 -15.19 0.28 15.98
N HIS A 57 -14.23 -0.48 16.52
CA HIS A 57 -13.37 -0.04 17.62
C HIS A 57 -12.32 1.00 17.18
N PHE A 58 -11.61 0.73 16.06
CA PHE A 58 -10.49 1.58 15.63
C PHE A 58 -10.90 2.72 14.69
N ASP A 59 -11.90 2.47 13.82
CA ASP A 59 -12.29 3.45 12.79
C ASP A 59 -13.59 4.19 13.15
N GLY A 60 -14.28 3.80 14.22
CA GLY A 60 -15.56 4.38 14.62
C GLY A 60 -16.71 4.11 13.64
N VAL A 61 -16.57 3.11 12.77
CA VAL A 61 -17.56 2.77 11.74
C VAL A 61 -18.58 1.79 12.27
N ALA A 62 -19.87 2.06 12.08
CA ALA A 62 -20.92 1.19 12.57
C ALA A 62 -20.79 -0.24 12.03
N ARG A 63 -20.97 -1.26 12.91
CA ARG A 63 -20.86 -2.69 12.54
C ARG A 63 -21.82 -3.12 11.42
N LYS A 64 -22.94 -2.42 11.25
CA LYS A 64 -23.93 -2.73 10.21
C LYS A 64 -23.51 -2.30 8.80
N GLN A 65 -22.51 -1.43 8.68
CA GLN A 65 -22.05 -1.02 7.36
C GLN A 65 -21.30 -2.18 6.67
N PRO A 66 -21.59 -2.43 5.38
CA PRO A 66 -20.93 -3.51 4.64
C PRO A 66 -19.41 -3.30 4.59
N LEU A 67 -18.66 -4.41 4.55
CA LEU A 67 -17.20 -4.38 4.36
C LEU A 67 -16.82 -4.02 2.93
N ARG A 68 -17.64 -4.47 1.98
CA ARG A 68 -17.39 -4.25 0.56
C ARG A 68 -18.20 -3.06 0.06
N ILE A 69 -17.53 -2.16 -0.66
CA ILE A 69 -18.15 -1.08 -1.39
C ILE A 69 -18.70 -1.63 -2.70
N ALA A 70 -19.96 -1.32 -3.00
CA ALA A 70 -20.61 -1.78 -4.22
C ALA A 70 -20.10 -1.01 -5.46
N ALA A 71 -20.09 -1.65 -6.62
CA ALA A 71 -19.65 -1.02 -7.87
C ALA A 71 -20.45 0.26 -8.20
N GLY A 72 -21.75 0.28 -7.91
CA GLY A 72 -22.58 1.49 -8.10
C GLY A 72 -22.18 2.67 -7.20
N GLU A 73 -21.55 2.41 -6.06
CA GLU A 73 -21.01 3.46 -5.19
C GLU A 73 -19.71 4.04 -5.75
N LEU A 74 -18.86 3.20 -6.33
CA LEU A 74 -17.66 3.64 -7.03
C LEU A 74 -18.04 4.49 -8.27
N HIS A 75 -19.04 4.04 -9.02
CA HIS A 75 -19.52 4.77 -10.19
C HIS A 75 -20.08 6.15 -9.82
N ARG A 76 -20.92 6.23 -8.79
CA ARG A 76 -21.40 7.51 -8.28
C ARG A 76 -20.28 8.42 -7.81
N ALA A 77 -19.29 7.86 -7.11
CA ALA A 77 -18.14 8.65 -6.68
C ALA A 77 -17.37 9.24 -7.87
N TRP A 78 -17.24 8.48 -8.95
CA TRP A 78 -16.68 9.01 -10.21
C TRP A 78 -17.55 10.15 -10.77
N GLU A 79 -18.83 9.96 -10.95
CA GLU A 79 -19.75 10.97 -11.52
C GLU A 79 -19.80 12.28 -10.70
N GLU A 80 -19.65 12.18 -9.38
CA GLU A 80 -19.69 13.31 -8.45
C GLU A 80 -18.36 14.05 -8.30
N THR A 81 -17.30 13.62 -8.97
CA THR A 81 -16.00 14.33 -8.98
C THR A 81 -15.87 15.21 -10.22
N SER A 82 -14.97 16.20 -10.13
CA SER A 82 -14.82 17.18 -11.20
C SER A 82 -14.14 16.62 -12.45
N PRO A 83 -14.44 17.19 -13.66
CA PRO A 83 -13.75 16.80 -14.89
C PRO A 83 -12.23 16.97 -14.82
N GLU A 84 -11.74 17.97 -14.09
CA GLU A 84 -10.32 18.21 -13.89
C GLU A 84 -9.67 17.06 -13.10
N LEU A 85 -10.36 16.56 -12.06
CA LEU A 85 -9.89 15.39 -11.29
C LEU A 85 -9.89 14.14 -12.16
N HIS A 86 -10.93 13.93 -12.98
CA HIS A 86 -10.97 12.81 -13.93
C HIS A 86 -9.78 12.84 -14.89
N ALA A 87 -9.45 14.01 -15.45
CA ALA A 87 -8.31 14.18 -16.35
C ALA A 87 -6.98 13.87 -15.63
N ALA A 88 -6.84 14.36 -14.40
CA ALA A 88 -5.65 14.13 -13.57
C ALA A 88 -5.48 12.65 -13.20
N LEU A 89 -6.54 11.97 -12.77
CA LEU A 89 -6.52 10.54 -12.43
C LEU A 89 -6.19 9.68 -13.65
N LYS A 90 -6.80 9.96 -14.81
CA LYS A 90 -6.52 9.25 -16.07
C LYS A 90 -5.08 9.45 -16.51
N LEU A 91 -4.54 10.66 -16.38
CA LEU A 91 -3.15 10.96 -16.71
C LEU A 91 -2.19 10.20 -15.78
N ALA A 92 -2.44 10.28 -14.47
CA ALA A 92 -1.65 9.57 -13.46
C ALA A 92 -1.66 8.06 -13.69
N ALA A 93 -2.83 7.48 -13.92
CA ALA A 93 -2.99 6.05 -14.19
C ALA A 93 -2.19 5.60 -15.43
N ARG A 94 -2.27 6.37 -16.52
CA ARG A 94 -1.51 6.09 -17.74
C ARG A 94 0.00 6.15 -17.50
N ASN A 95 0.49 7.19 -16.81
CA ASN A 95 1.92 7.35 -16.53
C ASN A 95 2.46 6.21 -15.63
N ILE A 96 1.70 5.83 -14.58
CA ILE A 96 2.07 4.72 -13.70
C ILE A 96 2.08 3.41 -14.48
N MET A 97 1.08 3.18 -15.31
CA MET A 97 0.99 1.97 -16.15
C MET A 97 2.20 1.85 -17.10
N GLU A 98 2.54 2.91 -17.80
CA GLU A 98 3.69 2.92 -18.73
C GLU A 98 5.01 2.69 -17.99
N PHE A 99 5.19 3.27 -16.82
CA PHE A 99 6.36 3.02 -15.99
C PHE A 99 6.41 1.57 -15.49
N ALA A 100 5.29 1.06 -14.96
CA ALA A 100 5.20 -0.30 -14.43
C ALA A 100 5.46 -1.37 -15.51
N LYS A 101 4.98 -1.17 -16.75
CA LYS A 101 5.28 -2.06 -17.88
C LYS A 101 6.79 -2.22 -18.12
N ARG A 102 7.56 -1.16 -17.96
CA ARG A 102 9.02 -1.17 -18.15
C ARG A 102 9.76 -1.87 -17.00
N GLN A 103 9.11 -2.04 -15.85
CA GLN A 103 9.68 -2.72 -14.69
C GLN A 103 9.41 -4.24 -14.69
N LEU A 104 8.59 -4.75 -15.60
CA LEU A 104 8.34 -6.19 -15.68
C LEU A 104 9.63 -6.94 -15.97
N PRO A 105 10.04 -7.87 -15.07
CA PRO A 105 11.19 -8.70 -15.33
C PRO A 105 10.90 -9.64 -16.51
N GLN A 106 11.93 -9.92 -17.30
CA GLN A 106 11.83 -10.83 -18.43
C GLN A 106 12.21 -12.25 -18.02
N GLU A 107 11.53 -13.23 -18.59
CA GLU A 107 11.95 -14.63 -18.50
C GLU A 107 13.15 -14.85 -19.42
N TRP A 108 14.08 -15.67 -18.98
CA TRP A 108 15.23 -16.07 -19.78
C TRP A 108 15.71 -17.47 -19.39
N ASP A 109 16.35 -18.13 -20.34
CA ASP A 109 17.02 -19.43 -20.17
C ASP A 109 18.45 -19.30 -20.66
N ALA A 110 19.38 -20.02 -20.01
CA ALA A 110 20.77 -20.14 -20.38
C ALA A 110 21.30 -21.55 -20.09
N GLU A 111 22.30 -21.95 -20.83
CA GLU A 111 23.03 -23.21 -20.61
C GLU A 111 24.53 -22.89 -20.44
N PRO A 112 24.94 -22.43 -19.23
CA PRO A 112 26.31 -22.01 -18.97
C PRO A 112 27.36 -23.15 -19.06
N VAL A 113 26.90 -24.39 -18.87
CA VAL A 113 27.71 -25.62 -19.03
C VAL A 113 26.83 -26.64 -19.72
N PRO A 114 27.34 -27.44 -20.65
CA PRO A 114 26.58 -28.49 -21.33
C PRO A 114 25.78 -29.38 -20.36
N GLY A 115 24.48 -29.47 -20.58
CA GLY A 115 23.53 -30.21 -19.72
C GLY A 115 23.04 -29.48 -18.48
N VAL A 116 23.55 -28.27 -18.16
CA VAL A 116 23.10 -27.45 -17.03
C VAL A 116 22.26 -26.30 -17.53
N LYS A 117 20.94 -26.39 -17.34
CA LYS A 117 19.99 -25.32 -17.70
C LYS A 117 19.69 -24.43 -16.50
N THR A 118 19.85 -23.14 -16.67
CA THR A 118 19.50 -22.12 -15.68
C THR A 118 18.56 -21.10 -16.30
N GLY A 119 17.77 -20.39 -15.49
CA GLY A 119 16.87 -19.40 -16.03
C GLY A 119 16.07 -18.65 -14.96
N GLN A 120 15.29 -17.69 -15.41
CA GLN A 120 14.35 -16.94 -14.59
C GLN A 120 12.93 -17.17 -15.11
N ARG A 121 12.03 -17.55 -14.20
CA ARG A 121 10.60 -17.62 -14.45
C ARG A 121 9.88 -16.52 -13.67
N VAL A 122 8.99 -15.82 -14.34
CA VAL A 122 8.20 -14.73 -13.75
C VAL A 122 6.74 -15.15 -13.68
N ARG A 123 6.21 -15.22 -12.46
CA ARG A 123 4.82 -15.63 -12.26
C ARG A 123 4.09 -14.57 -11.44
N PRO A 124 2.91 -14.10 -11.90
CA PRO A 124 2.09 -13.18 -11.12
C PRO A 124 1.57 -13.86 -9.86
N LEU A 125 1.40 -13.08 -8.79
CA LEU A 125 0.68 -13.51 -7.61
C LEU A 125 -0.79 -13.77 -7.96
N ALA A 126 -1.42 -14.74 -7.31
CA ALA A 126 -2.83 -15.04 -7.54
C ALA A 126 -3.74 -13.90 -7.06
N SER A 127 -3.38 -13.27 -5.93
CA SER A 127 -4.10 -12.12 -5.37
C SER A 127 -3.18 -11.24 -4.54
N VAL A 128 -3.52 -9.95 -4.45
CA VAL A 128 -2.83 -8.97 -3.60
C VAL A 128 -3.84 -8.10 -2.86
N GLY A 129 -3.44 -7.61 -1.68
CA GLY A 129 -4.13 -6.57 -0.94
C GLY A 129 -3.36 -5.25 -1.07
N CYS A 130 -4.05 -4.18 -1.46
CA CYS A 130 -3.51 -2.84 -1.54
C CYS A 130 -4.10 -2.00 -0.40
N TYR A 131 -3.26 -1.57 0.53
CA TYR A 131 -3.70 -0.69 1.61
C TYR A 131 -3.54 0.77 1.21
N VAL A 132 -4.64 1.51 1.28
CA VAL A 132 -4.67 2.96 1.03
C VAL A 132 -5.02 3.66 2.34
N PRO A 133 -4.09 4.34 2.98
CA PRO A 133 -4.37 5.03 4.24
C PRO A 133 -5.36 6.18 4.04
N SER A 134 -6.23 6.41 5.02
CA SER A 134 -6.99 7.66 5.11
C SER A 134 -6.18 8.65 5.93
N GLY A 135 -5.72 9.71 5.30
CA GLY A 135 -4.97 10.80 5.94
C GLY A 135 -5.81 12.06 6.11
N ARG A 136 -5.12 13.19 6.32
CA ARG A 136 -5.75 14.53 6.34
C ARG A 136 -6.35 14.91 4.98
N HIS A 137 -5.84 14.33 3.92
CA HIS A 137 -6.28 14.53 2.55
C HIS A 137 -6.53 13.18 1.88
N PRO A 138 -7.43 13.14 0.87
CA PRO A 138 -7.62 11.96 0.04
C PRO A 138 -6.32 11.53 -0.64
N LEU A 139 -6.09 10.22 -0.75
CA LEU A 139 -4.89 9.65 -1.36
C LEU A 139 -5.22 8.73 -2.56
N PRO A 140 -5.91 9.24 -3.59
CA PRO A 140 -6.21 8.46 -4.79
C PRO A 140 -4.92 8.00 -5.51
N SER A 141 -3.84 8.77 -5.42
CA SER A 141 -2.53 8.39 -5.96
C SER A 141 -1.98 7.11 -5.34
N SER A 142 -2.14 6.90 -4.03
CA SER A 142 -1.70 5.67 -3.36
C SER A 142 -2.46 4.44 -3.87
N LEU A 143 -3.75 4.60 -4.19
CA LEU A 143 -4.54 3.55 -4.82
C LEU A 143 -3.95 3.22 -6.21
N LEU A 144 -3.77 4.21 -7.07
CA LEU A 144 -3.23 4.02 -8.42
C LEU A 144 -1.83 3.41 -8.39
N MET A 145 -0.95 3.90 -7.50
CA MET A 145 0.44 3.44 -7.38
C MET A 145 0.57 2.02 -6.82
N THR A 146 -0.45 1.47 -6.21
CA THR A 146 -0.44 0.09 -5.70
C THR A 146 -1.22 -0.86 -6.60
N ALA A 147 -2.40 -0.46 -7.07
CA ALA A 147 -3.26 -1.31 -7.87
C ALA A 147 -2.79 -1.47 -9.32
N ILE A 148 -2.33 -0.39 -9.97
CA ILE A 148 -1.90 -0.44 -11.38
C ILE A 148 -0.66 -1.32 -11.59
N PRO A 149 0.42 -1.22 -10.78
CA PRO A 149 1.54 -2.16 -10.91
C PRO A 149 1.12 -3.62 -10.71
N ALA A 150 0.21 -3.90 -9.78
CA ALA A 150 -0.33 -5.24 -9.60
C ALA A 150 -1.10 -5.73 -10.84
N GLN A 151 -1.89 -4.85 -11.46
CA GLN A 151 -2.60 -5.15 -12.71
C GLN A 151 -1.62 -5.42 -13.85
N VAL A 152 -0.59 -4.58 -14.01
CA VAL A 152 0.46 -4.74 -15.04
C VAL A 152 1.24 -6.04 -14.83
N ALA A 153 1.48 -6.43 -13.58
CA ALA A 153 2.13 -7.70 -13.23
C ALA A 153 1.24 -8.94 -13.48
N GLY A 154 -0.01 -8.76 -13.92
CA GLY A 154 -0.91 -9.86 -14.23
C GLY A 154 -1.62 -10.48 -13.02
N VAL A 155 -1.69 -9.78 -11.89
CA VAL A 155 -2.43 -10.24 -10.70
C VAL A 155 -3.92 -10.26 -11.00
N ARG A 156 -4.55 -11.43 -10.85
CA ARG A 156 -5.97 -11.61 -11.20
C ARG A 156 -6.94 -11.02 -10.17
N ARG A 157 -6.57 -11.04 -8.90
CA ARG A 157 -7.42 -10.54 -7.83
C ARG A 157 -6.68 -9.44 -7.07
N ILE A 158 -7.13 -8.20 -7.24
CA ILE A 158 -6.61 -7.04 -6.53
C ILE A 158 -7.69 -6.55 -5.57
N VAL A 159 -7.39 -6.49 -4.28
CA VAL A 159 -8.31 -6.03 -3.24
C VAL A 159 -7.74 -4.76 -2.63
N VAL A 160 -8.46 -3.66 -2.77
CA VAL A 160 -8.10 -2.40 -2.13
C VAL A 160 -8.79 -2.31 -0.77
N VAL A 161 -8.03 -2.01 0.27
CA VAL A 161 -8.52 -1.79 1.64
C VAL A 161 -8.17 -0.37 2.07
N THR A 162 -9.14 0.35 2.58
CA THR A 162 -8.97 1.71 3.06
C THR A 162 -9.96 2.00 4.19
N PRO A 163 -9.53 2.61 5.31
CA PRO A 163 -10.44 3.08 6.33
C PRO A 163 -11.12 4.36 5.84
N ARG A 164 -12.45 4.46 5.95
CA ARG A 164 -13.23 5.67 5.64
C ARG A 164 -12.79 6.35 4.33
N PRO A 165 -12.95 5.70 3.16
CA PRO A 165 -12.47 6.25 1.90
C PRO A 165 -13.18 7.57 1.56
N ALA A 166 -12.41 8.55 1.11
CA ALA A 166 -12.94 9.78 0.55
C ALA A 166 -13.45 9.52 -0.88
N ARG A 167 -14.32 10.40 -1.36
CA ARG A 167 -14.93 10.30 -2.70
C ARG A 167 -13.88 10.18 -3.80
N GLU A 168 -12.83 10.97 -3.74
CA GLU A 168 -11.74 10.98 -4.72
C GLU A 168 -10.98 9.64 -4.76
N THR A 169 -10.87 8.98 -3.60
CA THR A 169 -10.28 7.64 -3.51
C THR A 169 -11.19 6.58 -4.11
N LEU A 170 -12.51 6.71 -3.89
CA LEU A 170 -13.51 5.82 -4.51
C LEU A 170 -13.59 6.02 -6.02
N ALA A 171 -13.47 7.27 -6.48
CA ALA A 171 -13.46 7.60 -7.91
C ALA A 171 -12.23 7.03 -8.64
N ALA A 172 -11.12 6.82 -7.92
CA ALA A 172 -9.91 6.23 -8.50
C ALA A 172 -9.94 4.69 -8.54
N ALA A 173 -10.91 4.05 -7.89
CA ALA A 173 -11.03 2.60 -7.79
C ALA A 173 -11.82 1.99 -8.94
#